data_b6b8671a028adc7813239f280f032331
#
_entry.id   b6b8671a028adc7813239f280f032331
#
_cell.length_a   1.000
_cell.length_b   1.000
_cell.length_c   1.000
_cell.angle_alpha   90.00
_cell.angle_beta   90.00
_cell.angle_gamma   90.00
#
_symmetry.space_group_name_H-M   'P 1'
#
loop_
_entity.id
_entity.type
_entity.pdbx_description
1 polymer ?
#
loop_
_entity_poly.entity_id
_entity_poly.type
_entity_poly.pdbx_seq_one_letter_code
_entity_poly.pdbx_strand_id
1 'polypeptide(L)'
;MFSKLIPVPSPNMLPDRDIDKSPILECINVGINFGGLAAVEDFNIAIGRTEISGLIGPNGAGKTTVFNLLTKVYQPTKGTILLDGKDTHGMTTAQVNRAGIARTFQNIRLFNDLTVEENVTVAMDAQMSYSMWSGIFRLPKFWKEEKVVHDRALELLSLFHMEDLAGAKAGSLPYGAQRRLEIVRAL
;
A
#
# COMPACT_ATOMS: atom_id res chain seq x y z
N MET A 1 -17.29 -13.25 -9.11
CA MET A 1 -16.90 -12.13 -9.99
C MET A 1 -15.60 -11.58 -9.42
N PHE A 2 -14.46 -12.01 -9.98
CA PHE A 2 -13.09 -11.66 -9.49
C PHE A 2 -12.64 -10.25 -9.92
N SER A 3 -13.54 -9.28 -9.99
CA SER A 3 -13.33 -8.03 -10.72
C SER A 3 -12.52 -6.96 -9.96
N LYS A 4 -11.77 -7.31 -8.91
CA LYS A 4 -11.06 -6.29 -8.11
C LYS A 4 -9.63 -6.65 -7.71
N LEU A 5 -9.05 -7.71 -8.24
CA LEU A 5 -7.61 -7.89 -8.08
C LEU A 5 -6.91 -6.86 -8.98
N ILE A 6 -6.17 -5.96 -8.37
CA ILE A 6 -5.32 -5.01 -9.10
C ILE A 6 -4.36 -5.82 -9.97
N PRO A 7 -4.23 -5.54 -11.27
CA PRO A 7 -3.33 -6.27 -12.15
C PRO A 7 -1.88 -6.12 -11.65
N VAL A 8 -1.10 -7.20 -11.70
CA VAL A 8 0.33 -7.13 -11.40
C VAL A 8 0.97 -6.21 -12.44
N PRO A 9 1.75 -5.20 -12.00
CA PRO A 9 2.44 -4.34 -12.94
C PRO A 9 3.36 -5.15 -13.84
N SER A 10 3.25 -5.01 -15.16
CA SER A 10 4.21 -5.61 -16.07
C SER A 10 5.55 -4.90 -15.94
N PRO A 11 6.68 -5.59 -15.76
CA PRO A 11 7.99 -4.97 -15.60
C PRO A 11 8.44 -4.15 -16.83
N ASN A 12 7.79 -4.34 -17.99
CA ASN A 12 8.09 -3.63 -19.23
C ASN A 12 7.11 -2.49 -19.55
N MET A 13 6.12 -2.25 -18.73
CA MET A 13 5.21 -1.11 -18.85
C MET A 13 5.65 -0.02 -17.87
N LEU A 14 6.56 0.85 -18.34
CA LEU A 14 6.51 2.24 -17.89
C LEU A 14 5.38 2.87 -18.71
N PRO A 15 4.20 3.12 -18.12
CA PRO A 15 3.14 3.82 -18.83
C PRO A 15 3.68 5.19 -19.23
N ASP A 16 3.28 5.68 -20.40
CA ASP A 16 3.61 7.03 -20.84
C ASP A 16 3.31 8.01 -19.70
N ARG A 17 4.26 8.89 -19.42
CA ARG A 17 4.10 9.93 -18.41
C ARG A 17 2.87 10.76 -18.76
N ASP A 18 1.83 10.59 -18.01
CA ASP A 18 0.56 11.27 -18.20
C ASP A 18 0.57 12.58 -17.38
N ILE A 19 1.40 13.52 -17.83
CA ILE A 19 1.62 14.81 -17.16
C ILE A 19 0.36 15.69 -17.26
N ASP A 20 -0.50 15.44 -18.24
CA ASP A 20 -1.65 16.30 -18.55
C ASP A 20 -2.99 15.76 -18.01
N LYS A 21 -3.02 14.62 -17.33
CA LYS A 21 -4.24 14.07 -16.73
C LYS A 21 -4.35 14.43 -15.25
N SER A 22 -5.58 14.42 -14.75
CA SER A 22 -5.90 14.68 -13.34
C SER A 22 -4.98 13.89 -12.39
N PRO A 23 -4.38 14.54 -11.38
CA PRO A 23 -3.48 13.91 -10.45
C PRO A 23 -4.18 12.75 -9.72
N ILE A 24 -3.43 11.66 -9.44
CA ILE A 24 -3.96 10.57 -8.61
C ILE A 24 -4.00 10.96 -7.14
N LEU A 25 -3.05 11.76 -6.70
CA LEU A 25 -2.96 12.28 -5.34
C LEU A 25 -2.76 13.79 -5.38
N GLU A 26 -3.60 14.52 -4.67
CA GLU A 26 -3.48 15.98 -4.56
C GLU A 26 -3.64 16.43 -3.12
N CYS A 27 -2.76 17.30 -2.66
CA CYS A 27 -2.87 17.98 -1.38
C CYS A 27 -3.03 19.46 -1.64
N ILE A 28 -4.06 20.07 -1.04
CA ILE A 28 -4.41 21.48 -1.22
C ILE A 28 -4.39 22.14 0.17
N ASN A 29 -3.42 23.01 0.41
CA ASN A 29 -3.25 23.80 1.64
C ASN A 29 -3.31 22.93 2.92
N VAL A 30 -2.73 21.72 2.85
CA VAL A 30 -2.80 20.75 3.94
C VAL A 30 -1.93 21.19 5.10
N GLY A 31 -2.51 21.18 6.30
CA GLY A 31 -1.81 21.51 7.53
C GLY A 31 -2.27 20.69 8.72
N ILE A 32 -1.38 20.53 9.70
CA ILE A 32 -1.70 19.90 10.98
C ILE A 32 -0.98 20.60 12.13
N ASN A 33 -1.72 20.82 13.21
CA ASN A 33 -1.23 21.40 14.45
C ASN A 33 -1.30 20.39 15.58
N PHE A 34 -0.25 20.31 16.38
CA PHE A 34 -0.18 19.52 17.60
C PHE A 34 0.02 20.46 18.80
N GLY A 35 -0.99 20.59 19.67
CA GLY A 35 -0.88 21.39 20.89
C GLY A 35 -0.39 22.83 20.66
N GLY A 36 -0.80 23.48 19.55
CA GLY A 36 -0.38 24.83 19.20
C GLY A 36 0.88 24.92 18.33
N LEU A 37 1.60 23.84 18.10
CA LEU A 37 2.73 23.77 17.17
C LEU A 37 2.24 23.32 15.79
N ALA A 38 2.47 24.16 14.77
CA ALA A 38 2.25 23.76 13.37
C ALA A 38 3.37 22.81 12.94
N ALA A 39 3.04 21.54 12.75
CA ALA A 39 3.99 20.52 12.29
C ALA A 39 4.07 20.44 10.76
N VAL A 40 2.99 20.80 10.07
CA VAL A 40 2.91 20.99 8.63
C VAL A 40 2.00 22.18 8.37
N GLU A 41 2.39 23.07 7.47
CA GLU A 41 1.62 24.23 7.09
C GLU A 41 1.66 24.46 5.57
N ASP A 42 0.48 24.71 5.00
CA ASP A 42 0.27 24.99 3.58
C ASP A 42 0.99 24.05 2.62
N PHE A 43 0.95 22.74 2.95
CA PHE A 43 1.54 21.72 2.09
C PHE A 43 0.68 21.49 0.86
N ASN A 44 1.28 21.70 -0.31
CA ASN A 44 0.65 21.54 -1.60
C ASN A 44 1.49 20.60 -2.47
N ILE A 45 0.87 19.58 -3.07
CA ILE A 45 1.48 18.68 -4.03
C ILE A 45 0.41 18.07 -4.93
N ALA A 46 0.74 17.84 -6.19
CA ALA A 46 -0.06 17.05 -7.11
C ALA A 46 0.85 15.97 -7.73
N ILE A 47 0.43 14.71 -7.69
CA ILE A 47 1.20 13.56 -8.17
C ILE A 47 0.38 12.84 -9.24
N GLY A 48 0.97 12.68 -10.43
CA GLY A 48 0.40 11.92 -11.54
C GLY A 48 0.44 10.40 -11.31
N ARG A 49 -0.36 9.64 -12.09
CA ARG A 49 -0.50 8.17 -11.93
C ARG A 49 0.80 7.38 -12.10
N THR A 50 1.76 7.91 -12.85
CA THR A 50 3.02 7.22 -13.19
C THR A 50 4.23 8.02 -12.75
N GLU A 51 4.01 8.95 -11.84
CA GLU A 51 5.03 9.87 -11.36
C GLU A 51 5.71 9.35 -10.10
N ILE A 52 7.02 9.55 -10.03
CA ILE A 52 7.80 9.37 -8.80
C ILE A 52 8.13 10.74 -8.26
N SER A 53 7.54 11.06 -7.10
CA SER A 53 7.77 12.34 -6.42
C SER A 53 8.58 12.14 -5.14
N GLY A 54 9.54 13.03 -4.88
CA GLY A 54 10.42 13.00 -3.72
C GLY A 54 10.11 14.13 -2.73
N LEU A 55 9.91 13.80 -1.46
CA LEU A 55 9.79 14.79 -0.37
C LEU A 55 11.13 14.93 0.34
N ILE A 56 11.81 16.05 0.13
CA ILE A 56 13.15 16.33 0.63
C ILE A 56 13.10 17.42 1.70
N GLY A 57 13.95 17.31 2.71
CA GLY A 57 14.07 18.30 3.78
C GLY A 57 14.90 17.79 4.96
N PRO A 58 15.34 18.66 5.88
CA PRO A 58 16.09 18.29 7.06
C PRO A 58 15.28 17.40 8.02
N ASN A 59 15.94 16.85 9.04
CA ASN A 59 15.26 16.15 10.12
C ASN A 59 14.37 17.15 10.88
N GLY A 60 13.14 16.73 11.21
CA GLY A 60 12.16 17.60 11.84
C GLY A 60 11.31 18.45 10.86
N ALA A 61 11.59 18.46 9.56
CA ALA A 61 10.83 19.23 8.57
C ALA A 61 9.40 18.71 8.28
N GLY A 62 8.85 17.84 9.11
CA GLY A 62 7.47 17.36 8.93
C GLY A 62 7.27 16.26 7.89
N LYS A 63 8.32 15.72 7.24
CA LYS A 63 8.19 14.68 6.20
C LYS A 63 7.36 13.47 6.65
N THR A 64 7.68 12.91 7.81
CA THR A 64 6.94 11.77 8.38
C THR A 64 5.50 12.16 8.71
N THR A 65 5.27 13.40 9.13
CA THR A 65 3.93 13.93 9.41
C THR A 65 3.10 14.01 8.13
N VAL A 66 3.69 14.46 7.01
CA VAL A 66 3.03 14.44 5.69
C VAL A 66 2.63 13.01 5.32
N PHE A 67 3.54 12.02 5.41
CA PHE A 67 3.19 10.63 5.14
C PHE A 67 2.09 10.09 6.09
N ASN A 68 2.08 10.51 7.35
CA ASN A 68 1.02 10.16 8.30
C ASN A 68 -0.34 10.78 7.92
N LEU A 69 -0.34 11.99 7.36
CA LEU A 69 -1.54 12.64 6.84
C LEU A 69 -2.08 11.92 5.60
N LEU A 70 -1.22 11.60 4.64
CA LEU A 70 -1.59 10.88 3.42
C LEU A 70 -2.19 9.51 3.72
N THR A 71 -1.64 8.79 4.70
CA THR A 71 -2.12 7.46 5.12
C THR A 71 -3.21 7.50 6.19
N LYS A 72 -3.73 8.70 6.54
CA LYS A 72 -4.78 8.90 7.55
C LYS A 72 -4.46 8.32 8.93
N VAL A 73 -3.18 8.22 9.29
CA VAL A 73 -2.73 8.03 10.67
C VAL A 73 -3.08 9.29 11.49
N TYR A 74 -2.94 10.46 10.85
CA TYR A 74 -3.43 11.74 11.36
C TYR A 74 -4.45 12.33 10.38
N GLN A 75 -5.45 13.03 10.93
CA GLN A 75 -6.35 13.84 10.12
C GLN A 75 -5.79 15.26 10.01
N PRO A 76 -5.83 15.90 8.83
CA PRO A 76 -5.41 17.28 8.69
C PRO A 76 -6.33 18.20 9.51
N THR A 77 -5.77 19.28 10.10
CA THR A 77 -6.55 20.31 10.78
C THR A 77 -7.07 21.35 9.79
N LYS A 78 -6.44 21.47 8.62
CA LYS A 78 -6.89 22.32 7.50
C LYS A 78 -6.40 21.75 6.18
N GLY A 79 -7.05 22.21 5.09
CA GLY A 79 -6.77 21.74 3.74
C GLY A 79 -7.44 20.40 3.40
N THR A 80 -7.23 19.96 2.17
CA THR A 80 -7.89 18.79 1.61
C THR A 80 -6.88 17.86 0.95
N ILE A 81 -7.08 16.55 1.12
CA ILE A 81 -6.30 15.51 0.43
C ILE A 81 -7.26 14.77 -0.47
N LEU A 82 -7.03 14.86 -1.78
CA LEU A 82 -7.81 14.15 -2.79
C LEU A 82 -7.04 12.92 -3.27
N LEU A 83 -7.73 11.80 -3.40
CA LEU A 83 -7.25 10.58 -4.03
C LEU A 83 -8.16 10.24 -5.19
N ASP A 84 -7.61 10.22 -6.39
CA ASP A 84 -8.37 10.04 -7.63
C ASP A 84 -9.57 11.01 -7.71
N GLY A 85 -9.33 12.29 -7.37
CA GLY A 85 -10.34 13.36 -7.34
C GLY A 85 -11.35 13.26 -6.18
N LYS A 86 -11.26 12.26 -5.31
CA LYS A 86 -12.18 12.06 -4.17
C LYS A 86 -11.56 12.55 -2.89
N ASP A 87 -12.31 13.35 -2.13
CA ASP A 87 -11.87 13.81 -0.81
C ASP A 87 -11.73 12.61 0.15
N THR A 88 -10.58 12.54 0.79
CA THR A 88 -10.27 11.51 1.79
C THR A 88 -10.64 11.93 3.21
N HIS A 89 -11.34 13.06 3.40
CA HIS A 89 -11.75 13.55 4.71
C HIS A 89 -12.58 12.49 5.45
N GLY A 90 -12.28 12.26 6.73
CA GLY A 90 -12.98 11.28 7.54
C GLY A 90 -12.69 9.80 7.21
N MET A 91 -11.91 9.51 6.18
CA MET A 91 -11.49 8.14 5.91
C MET A 91 -10.55 7.62 7.00
N THR A 92 -10.69 6.35 7.32
CA THR A 92 -9.75 5.60 8.16
C THR A 92 -8.54 5.15 7.34
N THR A 93 -7.43 4.78 8.02
CA THR A 93 -6.24 4.19 7.39
C THR A 93 -6.60 2.98 6.52
N ALA A 94 -7.50 2.11 6.99
CA ALA A 94 -7.94 0.94 6.22
C ALA A 94 -8.72 1.33 4.96
N GLN A 95 -9.55 2.37 5.01
CA GLN A 95 -10.31 2.85 3.84
C GLN A 95 -9.40 3.48 2.79
N VAL A 96 -8.41 4.28 3.21
CA VAL A 96 -7.42 4.87 2.32
C VAL A 96 -6.53 3.81 1.69
N ASN A 97 -6.15 2.77 2.44
CA ASN A 97 -5.42 1.64 1.90
C ASN A 97 -6.22 0.91 0.80
N ARG A 98 -7.51 0.61 1.07
CA ARG A 98 -8.41 0.01 0.06
C ARG A 98 -8.65 0.91 -1.16
N ALA A 99 -8.50 2.22 -0.99
CA ALA A 99 -8.61 3.18 -2.08
C ALA A 99 -7.32 3.29 -2.94
N GLY A 100 -6.22 2.61 -2.52
CA GLY A 100 -5.01 2.46 -3.31
C GLY A 100 -3.75 3.12 -2.73
N ILE A 101 -3.77 3.65 -1.50
CA ILE A 101 -2.56 4.15 -0.86
C ILE A 101 -1.95 3.06 0.02
N ALA A 102 -0.87 2.44 -0.43
CA ALA A 102 -0.03 1.58 0.39
C ALA A 102 1.18 2.35 0.95
N ARG A 103 1.73 1.88 2.06
CA ARG A 103 2.92 2.46 2.68
C ARG A 103 3.87 1.38 3.18
N THR A 104 5.14 1.51 2.83
CA THR A 104 6.22 0.81 3.49
C THR A 104 6.72 1.62 4.69
N PHE A 105 7.15 0.94 5.75
CA PHE A 105 7.64 1.61 6.96
C PHE A 105 9.16 1.60 7.03
N GLN A 106 9.73 2.55 7.76
CA GLN A 106 11.17 2.61 7.98
C GLN A 106 11.68 1.35 8.72
N ASN A 107 10.91 0.86 9.69
CA ASN A 107 11.16 -0.42 10.35
C ASN A 107 10.36 -1.52 9.66
N ILE A 108 11.02 -2.60 9.29
CA ILE A 108 10.39 -3.74 8.63
C ILE A 108 9.29 -4.31 9.53
N ARG A 109 8.08 -4.46 8.97
CA ARG A 109 6.90 -5.00 9.66
C ARG A 109 6.39 -6.25 8.94
N LEU A 110 7.18 -7.30 9.00
CA LEU A 110 6.79 -8.63 8.51
C LEU A 110 6.24 -9.48 9.65
N PHE A 111 5.43 -10.45 9.30
CA PHE A 111 5.06 -11.53 10.19
C PHE A 111 6.19 -12.57 10.17
N ASN A 112 7.12 -12.48 11.11
CA ASN A 112 8.36 -13.24 11.10
C ASN A 112 8.18 -14.76 11.14
N ASP A 113 7.11 -15.24 11.78
CA ASP A 113 6.78 -16.66 11.92
C ASP A 113 6.05 -17.24 10.71
N LEU A 114 5.49 -16.38 9.86
CA LEU A 114 4.85 -16.75 8.61
C LEU A 114 5.89 -16.91 7.49
N THR A 115 5.55 -17.71 6.49
CA THR A 115 6.36 -17.82 5.27
C THR A 115 6.32 -16.54 4.46
N VAL A 116 7.21 -16.43 3.48
CA VAL A 116 7.25 -15.33 2.51
C VAL A 116 5.92 -15.24 1.78
N GLU A 117 5.40 -16.35 1.27
CA GLU A 117 4.12 -16.42 0.59
C GLU A 117 2.96 -16.04 1.50
N GLU A 118 2.89 -16.58 2.72
CA GLU A 118 1.84 -16.24 3.68
C GLU A 118 1.83 -14.75 4.03
N ASN A 119 2.99 -14.09 4.11
CA ASN A 119 3.08 -12.65 4.29
C ASN A 119 2.40 -11.87 3.16
N VAL A 120 2.56 -12.32 1.90
CA VAL A 120 1.90 -11.70 0.73
C VAL A 120 0.41 -12.01 0.75
N THR A 121 0.04 -13.26 1.00
CA THR A 121 -1.36 -13.73 1.05
C THR A 121 -2.19 -12.94 2.08
N VAL A 122 -1.65 -12.73 3.29
CA VAL A 122 -2.32 -11.93 4.34
C VAL A 122 -2.57 -10.49 3.88
N ALA A 123 -1.66 -9.90 3.10
CA ALA A 123 -1.89 -8.55 2.57
C ALA A 123 -3.03 -8.51 1.54
N MET A 124 -3.26 -9.62 0.82
CA MET A 124 -4.32 -9.75 -0.18
C MET A 124 -5.69 -10.07 0.44
N ASP A 125 -5.77 -10.51 1.71
CA ASP A 125 -7.00 -10.92 2.38
C ASP A 125 -8.09 -9.83 2.35
N ALA A 126 -7.71 -8.57 2.43
CA ALA A 126 -8.64 -7.44 2.33
C ALA A 126 -9.39 -7.35 0.97
N GLN A 127 -8.91 -8.04 -0.05
CA GLN A 127 -9.47 -8.07 -1.41
C GLN A 127 -10.32 -9.33 -1.66
N MET A 128 -10.29 -10.31 -0.75
CA MET A 128 -11.06 -11.54 -0.87
C MET A 128 -12.55 -11.30 -0.63
N SER A 129 -13.39 -12.04 -1.35
CA SER A 129 -14.84 -11.89 -1.31
C SER A 129 -15.58 -13.10 -0.74
N TYR A 130 -14.85 -14.08 -0.19
CA TYR A 130 -15.53 -15.21 0.42
C TYR A 130 -16.14 -14.86 1.78
N SER A 131 -17.33 -15.39 2.03
CA SER A 131 -17.99 -15.28 3.32
C SER A 131 -17.23 -16.12 4.37
N MET A 132 -17.23 -15.64 5.63
CA MET A 132 -16.69 -16.38 6.78
C MET A 132 -17.22 -17.83 6.85
N TRP A 133 -18.48 -18.06 6.49
CA TRP A 133 -19.08 -19.39 6.39
C TRP A 133 -18.44 -20.27 5.32
N SER A 134 -18.06 -19.68 4.16
CA SER A 134 -17.36 -20.39 3.10
C SER A 134 -15.97 -20.86 3.53
N GLY A 135 -15.28 -20.08 4.34
CA GLY A 135 -14.00 -20.46 4.94
C GLY A 135 -14.13 -21.55 6.00
N ILE A 136 -15.11 -21.44 6.92
CA ILE A 136 -15.34 -22.44 7.99
C ILE A 136 -15.70 -23.80 7.42
N PHE A 137 -16.59 -23.86 6.41
CA PHE A 137 -17.04 -25.11 5.80
C PHE A 137 -16.17 -25.59 4.64
N ARG A 138 -15.06 -24.90 4.33
CA ARG A 138 -14.12 -25.24 3.24
C ARG A 138 -14.84 -25.58 1.93
N LEU A 139 -15.83 -24.78 1.55
CA LEU A 139 -16.62 -25.01 0.34
C LEU A 139 -15.73 -24.94 -0.92
N PRO A 140 -16.14 -25.55 -2.05
CA PRO A 140 -15.35 -25.53 -3.30
C PRO A 140 -14.94 -24.13 -3.76
N LYS A 141 -15.74 -23.10 -3.43
CA LYS A 141 -15.42 -21.70 -3.71
C LYS A 141 -14.19 -21.23 -2.92
N PHE A 142 -14.04 -21.66 -1.66
CA PHE A 142 -12.87 -21.36 -0.83
C PHE A 142 -11.58 -21.86 -1.48
N TRP A 143 -11.53 -23.15 -1.85
CA TRP A 143 -10.36 -23.73 -2.49
C TRP A 143 -9.99 -23.09 -3.82
N LYS A 144 -10.98 -22.66 -4.59
CA LYS A 144 -10.74 -21.97 -5.84
C LYS A 144 -10.15 -20.56 -5.65
N GLU A 145 -10.63 -19.83 -4.65
CA GLU A 145 -10.10 -18.51 -4.31
C GLU A 145 -8.71 -18.63 -3.68
N GLU A 146 -8.47 -19.59 -2.79
CA GLU A 146 -7.15 -19.90 -2.23
C GLU A 146 -6.10 -20.14 -3.31
N LYS A 147 -6.44 -20.97 -4.32
CA LYS A 147 -5.53 -21.20 -5.43
C LYS A 147 -5.22 -19.94 -6.22
N VAL A 148 -6.20 -19.10 -6.48
CA VAL A 148 -5.99 -17.82 -7.19
C VAL A 148 -5.08 -16.90 -6.39
N VAL A 149 -5.24 -16.84 -5.07
CA VAL A 149 -4.40 -16.03 -4.19
C VAL A 149 -2.97 -16.56 -4.14
N HIS A 150 -2.80 -17.89 -4.03
CA HIS A 150 -1.50 -18.54 -4.10
C HIS A 150 -0.77 -18.24 -5.41
N ASP A 151 -1.43 -18.47 -6.57
CA ASP A 151 -0.85 -18.20 -7.88
C ASP A 151 -0.46 -16.72 -8.00
N ARG A 152 -1.30 -15.83 -7.48
CA ARG A 152 -1.07 -14.39 -7.48
C ARG A 152 0.10 -13.98 -6.58
N ALA A 153 0.20 -14.58 -5.39
CA ALA A 153 1.32 -14.32 -4.48
C ALA A 153 2.65 -14.72 -5.12
N LEU A 154 2.71 -15.87 -5.80
CA LEU A 154 3.91 -16.30 -6.52
C LEU A 154 4.23 -15.36 -7.70
N GLU A 155 3.23 -14.89 -8.43
CA GLU A 155 3.43 -13.90 -9.50
C GLU A 155 4.03 -12.59 -8.97
N LEU A 156 3.54 -12.07 -7.83
CA LEU A 156 4.10 -10.88 -7.18
C LEU A 156 5.53 -11.13 -6.70
N LEU A 157 5.80 -12.29 -6.11
CA LEU A 157 7.14 -12.66 -5.66
C LEU A 157 8.13 -12.77 -6.81
N SER A 158 7.69 -13.24 -7.99
CA SER A 158 8.55 -13.37 -9.17
C SER A 158 9.06 -12.03 -9.70
N LEU A 159 8.31 -10.94 -9.52
CA LEU A 159 8.76 -9.59 -9.88
C LEU A 159 10.06 -9.18 -9.16
N PHE A 160 10.32 -9.79 -8.00
CA PHE A 160 11.49 -9.51 -7.17
C PHE A 160 12.46 -10.69 -7.07
N HIS A 161 12.26 -11.73 -7.91
CA HIS A 161 13.04 -12.97 -7.91
C HIS A 161 13.09 -13.61 -6.51
N MET A 162 11.91 -13.78 -5.90
CA MET A 162 11.73 -14.33 -4.56
C MET A 162 10.83 -15.58 -4.54
N GLU A 163 10.44 -16.11 -5.68
CA GLU A 163 9.58 -17.30 -5.82
C GLU A 163 10.18 -18.53 -5.15
N ASP A 164 11.50 -18.72 -5.26
CA ASP A 164 12.21 -19.85 -4.62
C ASP A 164 12.24 -19.74 -3.08
N LEU A 165 11.96 -18.57 -2.54
CA LEU A 165 11.92 -18.29 -1.11
C LEU A 165 10.49 -18.37 -0.53
N ALA A 166 9.47 -18.67 -1.35
CA ALA A 166 8.07 -18.63 -0.95
C ALA A 166 7.77 -19.43 0.34
N GLY A 167 8.36 -20.61 0.49
CA GLY A 167 8.21 -21.47 1.67
C GLY A 167 9.13 -21.13 2.85
N ALA A 168 10.07 -20.20 2.70
CA ALA A 168 10.98 -19.82 3.78
C ALA A 168 10.27 -18.92 4.79
N LYS A 169 10.63 -19.00 6.08
CA LYS A 169 10.13 -18.06 7.09
C LYS A 169 10.66 -16.65 6.83
N ALA A 170 9.77 -15.65 6.87
CA ALA A 170 10.14 -14.26 6.62
C ALA A 170 11.20 -13.75 7.59
N GLY A 171 11.16 -14.18 8.87
CA GLY A 171 12.15 -13.82 9.88
C GLY A 171 13.54 -14.40 9.63
N SER A 172 13.68 -15.46 8.83
CA SER A 172 14.98 -16.07 8.50
C SER A 172 15.68 -15.41 7.30
N LEU A 173 15.00 -14.53 6.60
CA LEU A 173 15.54 -13.87 5.42
C LEU A 173 16.62 -12.84 5.79
N PRO A 174 17.65 -12.67 4.94
CA PRO A 174 18.54 -11.53 5.03
C PRO A 174 17.77 -10.21 4.92
N TYR A 175 18.25 -9.15 5.58
CA TYR A 175 17.61 -7.84 5.64
C TYR A 175 17.15 -7.30 4.27
N GLY A 176 17.99 -7.41 3.24
CA GLY A 176 17.65 -6.96 1.88
C GLY A 176 16.48 -7.73 1.26
N ALA A 177 16.34 -9.04 1.57
CA ALA A 177 15.19 -9.84 1.12
C ALA A 177 13.92 -9.48 1.91
N GLN A 178 14.04 -9.22 3.23
CA GLN A 178 12.92 -8.74 4.03
C GLN A 178 12.38 -7.39 3.50
N ARG A 179 13.27 -6.48 3.08
CA ARG A 179 12.85 -5.21 2.45
C ARG A 179 12.12 -5.42 1.12
N ARG A 180 12.60 -6.32 0.27
CA ARG A 180 11.89 -6.67 -0.97
C ARG A 180 10.50 -7.23 -0.66
N LEU A 181 10.39 -8.14 0.32
CA LEU A 181 9.11 -8.71 0.73
C LEU A 181 8.14 -7.63 1.23
N GLU A 182 8.63 -6.64 1.98
CA GLU A 182 7.79 -5.51 2.43
C GLU A 182 7.23 -4.71 1.24
N ILE A 183 8.02 -4.53 0.18
CA ILE A 183 7.56 -3.87 -1.04
C ILE A 183 6.53 -4.73 -1.77
N VAL A 184 6.79 -6.04 -1.92
CA VAL A 184 5.82 -6.99 -2.52
C VAL A 184 4.47 -6.95 -1.80
N ARG A 185 4.47 -6.85 -0.48
CA ARG A 185 3.24 -6.72 0.31
C ARG A 185 2.48 -5.41 0.09
N ALA A 186 3.16 -4.37 -0.37
CA ALA A 186 2.54 -3.06 -0.63
C ALA A 186 1.96 -2.94 -2.05
N LEU A 187 2.33 -3.87 -2.97
CA LEU A 187 1.79 -3.97 -4.33
C LEU A 187 0.44 -4.69 -4.35
#